data_3c6a4535b076690ab0176a41b21407b4
#
_entry.id   3c6a4535b076690ab0176a41b21407b4
#
_cell.length_a   1.000
_cell.length_b   1.000
_cell.length_c   1.000
_cell.angle_alpha   90.00
_cell.angle_beta   90.00
_cell.angle_gamma   90.00
#
_symmetry.space_group_name_H-M   'P 1'
#
loop_
_entity.id
_entity.type
_entity.pdbx_description
1 polymer ?
#
loop_
_entity_poly.entity_id
_entity_poly.type
_entity_poly.pdbx_seq_one_letter_code
_entity_poly.pdbx_strand_id
1 'polypeptide(L)'
;MSILWRFQQGGIAATAGLSLAVGVAAIRALKQHHINDVGLKWPNDIYSQGKKLGGILIEVSGETDGPCSAVIGLGLNLFLPDSEAQTISQAWTDLTKVIGSVPISRNQLATTLLSHILDIVNGFETIGIQPYLDEWRSYDCLQGQTATLYIGQQQINGIVEGIDDNGLLLIKRADSTIQAFASGEVSFSGTIV
;
A
#
# COMPACT_ATOMS: atom_id res chain seq x y z
N MET A 1 8.78 -7.50 7.75
CA MET A 1 9.47 -8.55 6.95
C MET A 1 10.05 -7.93 5.71
N SER A 2 11.11 -8.53 5.13
CA SER A 2 11.67 -8.10 3.84
C SER A 2 11.92 -9.32 2.97
N ILE A 3 11.63 -9.18 1.68
CA ILE A 3 11.78 -10.24 0.66
C ILE A 3 12.60 -9.65 -0.46
N LEU A 4 13.68 -10.32 -0.86
CA LEU A 4 14.41 -10.02 -2.08
C LEU A 4 13.87 -10.91 -3.20
N TRP A 5 13.38 -10.27 -4.28
CA TRP A 5 12.89 -10.96 -5.46
C TRP A 5 13.63 -10.49 -6.70
N ARG A 6 13.98 -11.41 -7.58
CA ARG A 6 14.65 -11.09 -8.85
C ARG A 6 13.71 -11.33 -10.02
N PHE A 7 13.45 -10.29 -10.76
CA PHE A 7 12.76 -10.31 -12.05
C PHE A 7 13.79 -10.53 -13.16
N GLN A 8 13.47 -11.37 -14.12
CA GLN A 8 14.42 -11.78 -15.16
C GLN A 8 14.36 -10.90 -16.40
N GLN A 9 13.24 -10.23 -16.63
CA GLN A 9 12.96 -9.45 -17.85
C GLN A 9 12.22 -8.14 -17.53
N GLY A 10 12.17 -7.23 -18.52
CA GLY A 10 11.38 -6.01 -18.47
C GLY A 10 11.95 -4.89 -17.61
N GLY A 11 13.09 -5.10 -17.00
CA GLY A 11 13.81 -4.09 -16.22
C GLY A 11 13.03 -3.53 -15.04
N ILE A 12 13.41 -2.33 -14.61
CA ILE A 12 12.75 -1.63 -13.51
C ILE A 12 11.26 -1.38 -13.83
N ALA A 13 10.91 -1.18 -15.10
CA ALA A 13 9.53 -0.91 -15.52
C ALA A 13 8.59 -2.10 -15.24
N ALA A 14 9.09 -3.34 -15.24
CA ALA A 14 8.31 -4.53 -14.90
C ALA A 14 7.79 -4.54 -13.46
N THR A 15 8.31 -3.67 -12.59
CA THR A 15 7.85 -3.55 -11.19
C THR A 15 6.79 -2.45 -10.99
N ALA A 16 6.33 -1.81 -12.07
CA ALA A 16 5.29 -0.78 -11.98
C ALA A 16 4.01 -1.33 -11.34
N GLY A 17 3.51 -0.65 -10.31
CA GLY A 17 2.33 -1.10 -9.56
C GLY A 17 2.56 -2.26 -8.59
N LEU A 18 3.78 -2.79 -8.44
CA LEU A 18 4.07 -3.89 -7.53
C LEU A 18 3.66 -3.58 -6.08
N SER A 19 3.83 -2.33 -5.63
CA SER A 19 3.41 -1.91 -4.28
C SER A 19 1.90 -2.08 -4.07
N LEU A 20 1.09 -1.77 -5.07
CA LEU A 20 -0.37 -1.93 -5.02
C LEU A 20 -0.74 -3.42 -4.96
N ALA A 21 -0.11 -4.26 -5.78
CA ALA A 21 -0.34 -5.70 -5.78
C ALA A 21 0.07 -6.34 -4.44
N VAL A 22 1.21 -5.96 -3.88
CA VAL A 22 1.64 -6.40 -2.53
C VAL A 22 0.66 -5.92 -1.45
N GLY A 23 0.06 -4.73 -1.62
CA GLY A 23 -1.04 -4.25 -0.78
C GLY A 23 -2.23 -5.22 -0.79
N VAL A 24 -2.65 -5.66 -1.98
CA VAL A 24 -3.71 -6.68 -2.13
C VAL A 24 -3.33 -7.98 -1.41
N ALA A 25 -2.08 -8.48 -1.58
CA ALA A 25 -1.59 -9.65 -0.86
C ALA A 25 -1.71 -9.49 0.66
N ALA A 26 -1.34 -8.31 1.17
CA ALA A 26 -1.41 -8.03 2.60
C ALA A 26 -2.87 -8.05 3.11
N ILE A 27 -3.81 -7.45 2.37
CA ILE A 27 -5.25 -7.49 2.74
C ILE A 27 -5.79 -8.92 2.69
N ARG A 28 -5.46 -9.72 1.67
CA ARG A 28 -5.86 -11.14 1.59
C ARG A 28 -5.37 -11.91 2.81
N ALA A 29 -4.10 -11.72 3.19
CA ALA A 29 -3.53 -12.37 4.38
C ALA A 29 -4.23 -11.94 5.67
N LEU A 30 -4.52 -10.64 5.85
CA LEU A 30 -5.23 -10.13 7.01
C LEU A 30 -6.65 -10.71 7.10
N LYS A 31 -7.39 -10.74 5.99
CA LYS A 31 -8.73 -11.33 5.91
C LYS A 31 -8.74 -12.83 6.22
N GLN A 32 -7.72 -13.57 5.81
CA GLN A 32 -7.57 -14.99 6.17
C GLN A 32 -7.45 -15.20 7.68
N HIS A 33 -6.94 -14.20 8.41
CA HIS A 33 -6.92 -14.16 9.86
C HIS A 33 -8.14 -13.46 10.49
N HIS A 34 -9.25 -13.32 9.72
CA HIS A 34 -10.51 -12.68 10.13
C HIS A 34 -10.37 -11.19 10.49
N ILE A 35 -9.34 -10.52 10.01
CA ILE A 35 -9.14 -9.08 10.16
C ILE A 35 -9.75 -8.39 8.94
N ASN A 36 -11.01 -7.98 9.04
CA ASN A 36 -11.80 -7.53 7.88
C ASN A 36 -11.88 -6.01 7.74
N ASP A 37 -11.69 -5.26 8.83
CA ASP A 37 -11.76 -3.80 8.84
C ASP A 37 -10.39 -3.20 8.45
N VAL A 38 -9.99 -3.47 7.21
CA VAL A 38 -8.70 -3.04 6.65
C VAL A 38 -8.89 -2.56 5.20
N GLY A 39 -8.13 -1.55 4.84
CA GLY A 39 -8.13 -0.97 3.51
C GLY A 39 -6.73 -0.55 3.06
N LEU A 40 -6.64 -0.06 1.83
CA LEU A 40 -5.41 0.41 1.23
C LEU A 40 -5.46 1.92 1.01
N LYS A 41 -4.38 2.59 1.33
CA LYS A 41 -4.18 3.99 1.01
C LYS A 41 -3.01 4.11 0.04
N TRP A 42 -3.30 4.66 -1.13
CA TRP A 42 -2.27 4.90 -2.15
C TRP A 42 -1.12 5.77 -1.60
N PRO A 43 0.15 5.47 -1.96
CA PRO A 43 0.55 4.40 -2.88
C PRO A 43 0.86 3.06 -2.17
N ASN A 44 1.02 3.02 -0.86
CA ASN A 44 1.73 1.91 -0.21
C ASN A 44 1.36 1.68 1.25
N ASP A 45 0.27 2.25 1.74
CA ASP A 45 -0.11 2.14 3.14
C ASP A 45 -1.31 1.21 3.35
N ILE A 46 -1.29 0.50 4.48
CA ILE A 46 -2.39 -0.32 4.99
C ILE A 46 -3.06 0.45 6.12
N TYR A 47 -4.36 0.60 6.03
CA TYR A 47 -5.17 1.38 6.97
C TYR A 47 -6.24 0.51 7.63
N SER A 48 -6.65 0.92 8.82
CA SER A 48 -7.85 0.44 9.50
C SER A 48 -8.49 1.62 10.24
N GLN A 49 -9.78 1.83 10.03
CA GLN A 49 -10.57 2.90 10.69
C GLN A 49 -9.93 4.29 10.57
N GLY A 50 -9.44 4.63 9.38
CA GLY A 50 -8.80 5.92 9.12
C GLY A 50 -7.41 6.11 9.73
N LYS A 51 -6.80 5.05 10.27
CA LYS A 51 -5.47 5.08 10.90
C LYS A 51 -4.50 4.11 10.21
N LYS A 52 -3.24 4.49 10.12
CA LYS A 52 -2.20 3.64 9.53
C LYS A 52 -1.93 2.42 10.39
N LEU A 53 -2.13 1.25 9.81
CA LEU A 53 -1.85 -0.06 10.41
C LEU A 53 -0.49 -0.60 9.96
N GLY A 54 -0.04 -0.24 8.76
CA GLY A 54 1.20 -0.72 8.19
C GLY A 54 1.59 0.01 6.92
N GLY A 55 2.71 -0.40 6.33
CA GLY A 55 3.18 0.18 5.08
C GLY A 55 4.08 -0.76 4.31
N ILE A 56 4.20 -0.50 3.02
CA ILE A 56 4.98 -1.27 2.07
C ILE A 56 6.06 -0.34 1.52
N LEU A 57 7.29 -0.81 1.49
CA LEU A 57 8.40 -0.12 0.84
C LEU A 57 9.03 -1.07 -0.17
N ILE A 58 9.12 -0.64 -1.42
CA ILE A 58 9.76 -1.42 -2.48
C ILE A 58 10.92 -0.60 -3.03
N GLU A 59 12.12 -1.17 -2.90
CA GLU A 59 13.34 -0.63 -3.48
C GLU A 59 13.74 -1.51 -4.65
N VAL A 60 13.90 -0.89 -5.83
CA VAL A 60 14.22 -1.61 -7.07
C VAL A 60 15.59 -1.19 -7.57
N SER A 61 16.40 -2.16 -7.97
CA SER A 61 17.72 -1.94 -8.57
C SER A 61 17.94 -2.93 -9.71
N GLY A 62 18.59 -2.49 -10.77
CA GLY A 62 18.85 -3.35 -11.92
C GLY A 62 18.94 -2.58 -13.24
N GLU A 63 18.77 -3.30 -14.32
CA GLU A 63 18.87 -2.77 -15.68
C GLU A 63 17.54 -2.15 -16.15
N THR A 64 17.61 -1.30 -17.16
CA THR A 64 16.42 -0.68 -17.75
C THR A 64 15.56 -1.70 -18.50
N ASP A 65 16.19 -2.61 -19.26
CA ASP A 65 15.52 -3.60 -20.12
C ASP A 65 15.96 -5.05 -19.81
N GLY A 66 16.67 -5.27 -18.71
CA GLY A 66 17.24 -6.56 -18.31
C GLY A 66 16.71 -7.05 -16.97
N PRO A 67 17.48 -7.87 -16.27
CA PRO A 67 17.12 -8.31 -14.93
C PRO A 67 17.11 -7.15 -13.94
N CYS A 68 16.14 -7.17 -13.03
CA CYS A 68 16.13 -6.27 -11.88
C CYS A 68 15.81 -7.03 -10.59
N SER A 69 16.13 -6.42 -9.46
CA SER A 69 15.84 -6.96 -8.14
C SER A 69 14.99 -5.98 -7.36
N ALA A 70 13.95 -6.49 -6.72
CA ALA A 70 13.10 -5.72 -5.81
C ALA A 70 13.29 -6.20 -4.38
N VAL A 71 13.57 -5.29 -3.46
CA VAL A 71 13.49 -5.53 -2.02
C VAL A 71 12.11 -5.07 -1.57
N ILE A 72 11.26 -6.01 -1.24
CA ILE A 72 9.88 -5.77 -0.80
C ILE A 72 9.85 -5.78 0.71
N GLY A 73 9.76 -4.59 1.32
CA GLY A 73 9.58 -4.40 2.75
C GLY A 73 8.10 -4.26 3.10
N LEU A 74 7.62 -5.06 4.05
CA LEU A 74 6.29 -4.93 4.65
C LEU A 74 6.43 -4.72 6.15
N GLY A 75 5.99 -3.56 6.64
CA GLY A 75 5.85 -3.23 8.04
C GLY A 75 4.38 -3.30 8.46
N LEU A 76 4.07 -4.06 9.52
CA LEU A 76 2.73 -4.15 10.09
C LEU A 76 2.81 -3.96 11.60
N ASN A 77 2.02 -3.04 12.13
CA ASN A 77 1.96 -2.76 13.55
C ASN A 77 1.17 -3.88 14.25
N LEU A 78 1.84 -4.77 14.94
CA LEU A 78 1.19 -5.84 15.69
C LEU A 78 0.74 -5.36 17.06
N PHE A 79 1.65 -4.74 17.78
CA PHE A 79 1.46 -4.10 19.07
C PHE A 79 2.45 -2.95 19.19
N LEU A 80 1.98 -1.78 19.51
CA LEU A 80 2.82 -0.60 19.71
C LEU A 80 2.42 0.06 21.04
N PRO A 81 3.34 0.07 22.05
CA PRO A 81 3.09 0.75 23.30
C PRO A 81 2.84 2.25 23.11
N ASP A 82 1.88 2.82 23.81
CA ASP A 82 1.56 4.25 23.69
C ASP A 82 2.75 5.15 24.05
N SER A 83 3.68 4.69 24.87
CA SER A 83 4.91 5.41 25.20
C SER A 83 5.86 5.56 24.00
N GLU A 84 5.88 4.60 23.08
CA GLU A 84 6.71 4.64 21.87
C GLU A 84 6.02 5.39 20.72
N ALA A 85 4.69 5.46 20.80
CA ALA A 85 3.86 6.10 19.78
C ALA A 85 3.84 7.63 19.85
N GLN A 86 4.34 8.24 20.91
CA GLN A 86 4.30 9.70 21.12
C GLN A 86 5.07 10.50 20.06
N THR A 87 6.00 9.86 19.34
CA THR A 87 6.78 10.48 18.26
C THR A 87 6.12 10.36 16.88
N ILE A 88 5.02 9.62 16.78
CA ILE A 88 4.34 9.40 15.49
C ILE A 88 3.35 10.54 15.25
N SER A 89 3.62 11.36 14.25
CA SER A 89 2.82 12.55 13.91
C SER A 89 1.50 12.20 13.20
N GLN A 90 1.41 11.05 12.53
CA GLN A 90 0.20 10.63 11.83
C GLN A 90 -0.69 9.73 12.70
N ALA A 91 -2.00 9.69 12.39
CA ALA A 91 -2.92 8.77 13.04
C ALA A 91 -2.53 7.32 12.74
N TRP A 92 -2.30 6.52 13.77
CA TRP A 92 -1.85 5.13 13.67
C TRP A 92 -2.70 4.19 14.52
N THR A 93 -2.66 2.90 14.17
CA THR A 93 -3.24 1.81 14.94
C THR A 93 -2.34 0.59 14.88
N ASP A 94 -2.67 -0.43 15.66
CA ASP A 94 -2.03 -1.73 15.63
C ASP A 94 -3.08 -2.86 15.65
N LEU A 95 -2.65 -4.09 15.34
CA LEU A 95 -3.56 -5.22 15.25
C LEU A 95 -4.27 -5.52 16.58
N THR A 96 -3.62 -5.29 17.72
CA THR A 96 -4.28 -5.53 19.03
C THR A 96 -5.44 -4.58 19.25
N LYS A 97 -5.36 -3.35 18.75
CA LYS A 97 -6.46 -2.36 18.78
C LYS A 97 -7.57 -2.68 17.78
N VAL A 98 -7.22 -3.26 16.63
CA VAL A 98 -8.18 -3.63 15.56
C VAL A 98 -8.99 -4.88 15.92
N ILE A 99 -8.33 -5.92 16.45
CA ILE A 99 -8.97 -7.22 16.73
C ILE A 99 -9.38 -7.40 18.19
N GLY A 100 -9.04 -6.44 19.08
CA GLY A 100 -9.25 -6.56 20.51
C GLY A 100 -8.27 -7.55 21.14
N SER A 101 -8.75 -8.33 22.13
CA SER A 101 -7.90 -9.18 22.97
C SER A 101 -7.56 -10.56 22.38
N VAL A 102 -7.88 -10.83 21.12
CA VAL A 102 -7.56 -12.13 20.49
C VAL A 102 -6.08 -12.15 20.11
N PRO A 103 -5.25 -13.03 20.70
CA PRO A 103 -3.84 -13.09 20.34
C PRO A 103 -3.67 -13.63 18.92
N ILE A 104 -2.96 -12.88 18.07
CA ILE A 104 -2.58 -13.35 16.76
C ILE A 104 -1.17 -13.93 16.81
N SER A 105 -0.98 -15.12 16.25
CA SER A 105 0.35 -15.69 16.12
C SER A 105 1.16 -14.94 15.08
N ARG A 106 2.22 -14.24 15.53
CA ARG A 106 3.14 -13.51 14.66
C ARG A 106 3.68 -14.38 13.52
N ASN A 107 4.05 -15.62 13.83
CA ASN A 107 4.62 -16.53 12.85
C ASN A 107 3.57 -17.01 11.84
N GLN A 108 2.35 -17.31 12.26
CA GLN A 108 1.26 -17.67 11.36
C GLN A 108 0.93 -16.52 10.42
N LEU A 109 0.78 -15.31 10.95
CA LEU A 109 0.53 -14.11 10.13
C LEU A 109 1.66 -13.86 9.14
N ALA A 110 2.92 -13.97 9.59
CA ALA A 110 4.09 -13.80 8.73
C ALA A 110 4.13 -14.85 7.61
N THR A 111 3.79 -16.11 7.92
CA THR A 111 3.72 -17.20 6.92
C THR A 111 2.63 -16.92 5.89
N THR A 112 1.45 -16.50 6.33
CA THR A 112 0.33 -16.18 5.43
C THR A 112 0.66 -14.99 4.53
N LEU A 113 1.23 -13.93 5.09
CA LEU A 113 1.71 -12.77 4.34
C LEU A 113 2.74 -13.16 3.29
N LEU A 114 3.73 -13.97 3.68
CA LEU A 114 4.77 -14.46 2.77
C LEU A 114 4.18 -15.27 1.61
N SER A 115 3.25 -16.19 1.91
CA SER A 115 2.58 -17.00 0.88
C SER A 115 1.86 -16.13 -0.15
N HIS A 116 1.00 -15.19 0.29
CA HIS A 116 0.28 -14.32 -0.63
C HIS A 116 1.20 -13.38 -1.43
N ILE A 117 2.30 -12.90 -0.85
CA ILE A 117 3.27 -12.07 -1.57
C ILE A 117 4.00 -12.91 -2.63
N LEU A 118 4.42 -14.15 -2.30
CA LEU A 118 5.08 -15.05 -3.25
C LEU A 118 4.17 -15.42 -4.41
N ASP A 119 2.87 -15.65 -4.16
CA ASP A 119 1.89 -15.91 -5.23
C ASP A 119 1.81 -14.74 -6.23
N ILE A 120 1.93 -13.51 -5.75
CA ILE A 120 1.94 -12.32 -6.60
C ILE A 120 3.25 -12.21 -7.38
N VAL A 121 4.40 -12.20 -6.69
CA VAL A 121 5.68 -11.90 -7.35
C VAL A 121 6.09 -12.96 -8.37
N ASN A 122 5.67 -14.22 -8.17
CA ASN A 122 5.90 -15.32 -9.09
C ASN A 122 5.32 -15.09 -10.50
N GLY A 123 4.20 -14.39 -10.60
CA GLY A 123 3.54 -14.10 -11.88
C GLY A 123 3.70 -12.66 -12.35
N PHE A 124 4.07 -11.74 -11.47
CA PHE A 124 3.97 -10.30 -11.70
C PHE A 124 4.73 -9.81 -12.93
N GLU A 125 5.92 -10.36 -13.20
CA GLU A 125 6.74 -10.04 -14.38
C GLU A 125 5.98 -10.24 -15.70
N THR A 126 5.08 -11.22 -15.75
CA THR A 126 4.33 -11.59 -16.96
C THR A 126 2.96 -10.90 -17.02
N ILE A 127 2.26 -10.82 -15.89
CA ILE A 127 0.87 -10.36 -15.86
C ILE A 127 0.70 -8.91 -15.39
N GLY A 128 1.73 -8.33 -14.73
CA GLY A 128 1.70 -6.96 -14.22
C GLY A 128 0.65 -6.72 -13.16
N ILE A 129 0.25 -5.44 -13.05
CA ILE A 129 -0.71 -4.97 -12.04
C ILE A 129 -2.17 -5.29 -12.39
N GLN A 130 -2.49 -5.48 -13.67
CA GLN A 130 -3.88 -5.55 -14.19
C GLN A 130 -4.82 -6.48 -13.40
N PRO A 131 -4.45 -7.73 -13.06
CA PRO A 131 -5.34 -8.64 -12.34
C PRO A 131 -5.68 -8.22 -10.90
N TYR A 132 -4.94 -7.26 -10.36
CA TYR A 132 -5.08 -6.81 -8.96
C TYR A 132 -5.82 -5.49 -8.82
N LEU A 133 -6.07 -4.76 -9.92
CA LEU A 133 -6.63 -3.40 -9.87
C LEU A 133 -8.04 -3.35 -9.28
N ASP A 134 -8.94 -4.22 -9.72
CA ASP A 134 -10.33 -4.21 -9.25
C ASP A 134 -10.42 -4.57 -7.76
N GLU A 135 -9.59 -5.52 -7.32
CA GLU A 135 -9.52 -5.88 -5.92
C GLU A 135 -8.89 -4.73 -5.09
N TRP A 136 -7.83 -4.11 -5.61
CA TRP A 136 -7.24 -2.94 -4.96
C TRP A 136 -8.25 -1.79 -4.81
N ARG A 137 -8.99 -1.47 -5.88
CA ARG A 137 -10.05 -0.45 -5.88
C ARG A 137 -11.13 -0.74 -4.83
N SER A 138 -11.45 -2.00 -4.60
CA SER A 138 -12.43 -2.40 -3.56
C SER A 138 -11.94 -2.13 -2.14
N TYR A 139 -10.62 -1.96 -1.95
CA TYR A 139 -9.99 -1.66 -0.66
C TYR A 139 -9.54 -0.21 -0.52
N ASP A 140 -9.72 0.62 -1.56
CA ASP A 140 -9.27 2.01 -1.56
C ASP A 140 -10.03 2.83 -0.51
N CYS A 141 -9.30 3.28 0.51
CA CYS A 141 -9.87 4.12 1.56
C CYS A 141 -9.81 5.62 1.24
N LEU A 142 -9.25 6.01 0.09
CA LEU A 142 -9.17 7.41 -0.35
C LEU A 142 -10.29 7.81 -1.32
N GLN A 143 -10.90 6.85 -2.01
CA GLN A 143 -11.88 7.15 -3.06
C GLN A 143 -13.03 8.01 -2.53
N GLY A 144 -13.33 9.10 -3.24
CA GLY A 144 -14.34 10.08 -2.86
C GLY A 144 -13.94 11.04 -1.74
N GLN A 145 -12.75 10.88 -1.13
CA GLN A 145 -12.28 11.76 -0.06
C GLN A 145 -11.60 13.01 -0.61
N THR A 146 -11.76 14.12 0.11
CA THR A 146 -10.93 15.30 -0.12
C THR A 146 -9.55 15.06 0.47
N ALA A 147 -8.53 15.23 -0.35
CA ALA A 147 -7.14 14.96 0.05
C ALA A 147 -6.17 16.02 -0.49
N THR A 148 -5.00 16.08 0.12
CA THR A 148 -3.85 16.83 -0.36
C THR A 148 -2.76 15.84 -0.75
N LEU A 149 -2.32 15.91 -2.00
CA LEU A 149 -1.16 15.17 -2.49
C LEU A 149 0.09 16.07 -2.41
N TYR A 150 1.13 15.56 -1.79
CA TYR A 150 2.44 16.20 -1.67
C TYR A 150 3.42 15.55 -2.63
N ILE A 151 4.05 16.36 -3.50
CA ILE A 151 5.12 15.94 -4.41
C ILE A 151 6.29 16.90 -4.20
N GLY A 152 7.27 16.51 -3.39
CA GLY A 152 8.31 17.43 -2.92
C GLY A 152 7.68 18.62 -2.17
N GLN A 153 7.88 19.85 -2.68
CA GLN A 153 7.27 21.05 -2.09
C GLN A 153 5.91 21.43 -2.68
N GLN A 154 5.46 20.70 -3.68
CA GLN A 154 4.18 20.98 -4.35
C GLN A 154 3.02 20.31 -3.59
N GLN A 155 1.95 21.07 -3.39
CA GLN A 155 0.69 20.59 -2.79
C GLN A 155 -0.42 20.65 -3.82
N ILE A 156 -1.15 19.55 -3.96
CA ILE A 156 -2.24 19.38 -4.90
C ILE A 156 -3.47 18.96 -4.14
N ASN A 157 -4.45 19.86 -4.06
CA ASN A 157 -5.72 19.62 -3.36
C ASN A 157 -6.79 19.17 -4.36
N GLY A 158 -7.62 18.21 -3.95
CA GLY A 158 -8.73 17.74 -4.77
C GLY A 158 -9.47 16.58 -4.14
N ILE A 159 -10.40 16.02 -4.91
CA ILE A 159 -11.13 14.81 -4.55
C ILE A 159 -10.45 13.63 -5.22
N VAL A 160 -10.18 12.57 -4.46
CA VAL A 160 -9.61 11.34 -4.99
C VAL A 160 -10.69 10.57 -5.76
N GLU A 161 -10.46 10.32 -7.04
CA GLU A 161 -11.36 9.53 -7.90
C GLU A 161 -10.95 8.04 -7.97
N GLY A 162 -9.91 7.63 -7.20
CA GLY A 162 -9.34 6.28 -7.18
C GLY A 162 -8.04 6.18 -7.96
N ILE A 163 -7.80 5.04 -8.62
CA ILE A 163 -6.62 4.81 -9.46
C ILE A 163 -7.02 4.45 -10.90
N ASP A 164 -6.18 4.82 -11.86
CA ASP A 164 -6.34 4.40 -13.26
C ASP A 164 -5.87 2.95 -13.50
N ASP A 165 -5.90 2.52 -14.76
CA ASP A 165 -5.50 1.16 -15.17
C ASP A 165 -3.97 0.93 -15.12
N ASN A 166 -3.18 1.95 -14.84
CA ASN A 166 -1.75 1.86 -14.58
C ASN A 166 -1.41 1.96 -13.09
N GLY A 167 -2.42 2.10 -12.22
CA GLY A 167 -2.24 2.28 -10.77
C GLY A 167 -1.86 3.72 -10.38
N LEU A 168 -2.01 4.69 -11.28
CA LEU A 168 -1.77 6.10 -10.99
C LEU A 168 -2.94 6.68 -10.19
N LEU A 169 -2.65 7.49 -9.19
CA LEU A 169 -3.67 8.17 -8.40
C LEU A 169 -4.39 9.23 -9.25
N LEU A 170 -5.71 9.20 -9.25
CA LEU A 170 -6.56 10.18 -9.94
C LEU A 170 -7.09 11.21 -8.95
N ILE A 171 -6.80 12.48 -9.19
CA ILE A 171 -7.32 13.60 -8.38
C ILE A 171 -8.13 14.54 -9.27
N LYS A 172 -9.38 14.75 -8.90
CA LYS A 172 -10.27 15.75 -9.49
C LYS A 172 -10.06 17.10 -8.82
N ARG A 173 -9.65 18.08 -9.62
CA ARG A 173 -9.39 19.45 -9.21
C ARG A 173 -10.70 20.26 -9.09
N ALA A 174 -10.61 21.44 -8.48
CA ALA A 174 -11.76 22.36 -8.32
C ALA A 174 -12.38 22.79 -9.66
N ASP A 175 -11.59 22.84 -10.75
CA ASP A 175 -12.04 23.12 -12.11
C ASP A 175 -12.64 21.91 -12.84
N SER A 176 -12.87 20.81 -12.10
CA SER A 176 -13.37 19.53 -12.59
C SER A 176 -12.41 18.74 -13.50
N THR A 177 -11.17 19.19 -13.70
CA THR A 177 -10.16 18.41 -14.40
C THR A 177 -9.68 17.25 -13.53
N ILE A 178 -9.43 16.09 -14.15
CA ILE A 178 -8.86 14.92 -13.48
C ILE A 178 -7.40 14.80 -13.92
N GLN A 179 -6.51 14.70 -12.95
CA GLN A 179 -5.08 14.56 -13.18
C GLN A 179 -4.57 13.27 -12.53
N ALA A 180 -3.70 12.53 -13.26
CA ALA A 180 -3.09 11.29 -12.80
C ALA A 180 -1.68 11.55 -12.24
N PHE A 181 -1.34 10.85 -11.16
CA PHE A 181 -0.07 10.99 -10.44
C PHE A 181 0.58 9.63 -10.18
N ALA A 182 1.86 9.51 -10.51
CA ALA A 182 2.64 8.27 -10.34
C ALA A 182 3.31 8.15 -8.95
N SER A 183 3.46 9.27 -8.25
CA SER A 183 4.16 9.33 -6.95
C SER A 183 3.65 10.47 -6.09
N GLY A 184 3.90 10.40 -4.81
CA GLY A 184 3.57 11.44 -3.84
C GLY A 184 3.05 10.84 -2.53
N GLU A 185 2.88 11.69 -1.54
CA GLU A 185 2.28 11.34 -0.26
C GLU A 185 0.90 11.97 -0.16
N VAL A 186 -0.11 11.16 0.14
CA VAL A 186 -1.50 11.63 0.27
C VAL A 186 -1.83 11.83 1.74
N SER A 187 -2.33 13.03 2.07
CA SER A 187 -2.89 13.33 3.39
C SER A 187 -4.39 13.58 3.27
N PHE A 188 -5.17 13.06 4.23
CA PHE A 188 -6.57 13.44 4.34
C PHE A 188 -6.68 14.92 4.69
N SER A 189 -7.60 15.67 4.04
CA SER A 189 -7.80 17.09 4.34
C SER A 189 -8.18 17.27 5.81
N GLY A 190 -7.35 18.04 6.53
CA GLY A 190 -7.53 18.29 7.96
C GLY A 190 -6.52 17.55 8.86
N THR A 191 -5.71 16.64 8.34
CA THR A 191 -4.59 16.07 9.07
C THR A 191 -3.31 16.83 8.69
N ILE A 192 -2.79 17.63 9.61
CA ILE A 192 -1.46 18.26 9.44
C ILE A 192 -0.44 17.13 9.57
N VAL A 193 0.37 16.93 8.54
CA VAL A 193 1.56 16.06 8.54
C VAL A 193 2.70 16.77 9.26
#